data_64db254d48e6c9902febd04aaa9145b5
#
_entry.id   64db254d48e6c9902febd04aaa9145b5
#
_cell.length_a   1.000
_cell.length_b   1.000
_cell.length_c   1.000
_cell.angle_alpha   90.00
_cell.angle_beta   90.00
_cell.angle_gamma   90.00
#
_symmetry.space_group_name_H-M   'P 1'
#
loop_
_entity.id
_entity.type
_entity.pdbx_description
1 polymer ?
#
loop_
_entity_poly.entity_id
_entity_poly.type
_entity_poly.pdbx_seq_one_letter_code
_entity_poly.pdbx_strand_id
1 'polypeptide(L)'
;MVAKASLDEARYNNQASFLKLLEESVAAMQGIPGVQSAAVGLTVPYERALNYSVKVADGRQAGEQDITNLVYVTPAYFEALQIPLREGRSLTVGDRSTSQYVAVVNQAFARKYLGRENSVGRHLLSDGSTIEVVGISANVIAPSGFTQGGPIAAEPTVYVPAAQMPTQLVNLAHVWFQPSWIIRTKGKFAGIAQQMQQALGGVDPDLPISGVYGMTDLLSDALLLQHIEASLLATLSALALLLSSVGIYGLVSNLVNQRTRELGIRMALGCTLQGAMFEVSRAGIAATGAGLAGGLLLSSAAVKIVRSQLFGVALYDPLTLCAVSAFLALVAVVAAVLPTFRIAKIDPAETLRAQ
;
A
#
# COMPACT_ATOMS: atom_id res chain seq x y z
N MET A 1 -0.68 9.58 18.39
CA MET A 1 -0.32 10.87 17.79
C MET A 1 1.18 10.90 17.57
N VAL A 2 1.61 11.57 16.55
CA VAL A 2 3.02 11.69 16.14
C VAL A 2 3.33 13.16 15.90
N ALA A 3 4.35 13.70 16.58
CA ALA A 3 4.91 15.00 16.29
C ALA A 3 6.22 14.83 15.51
N LYS A 4 6.47 15.66 14.53
CA LYS A 4 7.70 15.66 13.75
C LYS A 4 8.45 16.96 13.96
N ALA A 5 9.76 16.85 14.07
CA ALA A 5 10.64 18.02 14.12
C ALA A 5 11.90 17.77 13.34
N SER A 6 12.44 18.82 12.71
CA SER A 6 13.75 18.79 12.11
C SER A 6 14.80 19.03 13.19
N LEU A 7 15.89 18.28 13.17
CA LEU A 7 17.00 18.50 14.09
C LEU A 7 18.05 19.41 13.45
N ASP A 8 18.44 20.46 14.16
CA ASP A 8 19.53 21.33 13.77
C ASP A 8 20.86 20.62 14.00
N GLU A 9 21.61 20.39 12.93
CA GLU A 9 22.93 19.75 12.99
C GLU A 9 23.90 20.46 13.93
N ALA A 10 23.87 21.78 14.00
CA ALA A 10 24.78 22.54 14.86
C ALA A 10 24.58 22.23 16.35
N ARG A 11 23.36 21.96 16.79
CA ARG A 11 23.03 21.69 18.19
C ARG A 11 23.10 20.20 18.55
N TYR A 12 22.73 19.33 17.63
CA TYR A 12 22.58 17.89 17.86
C TYR A 12 23.58 17.05 17.03
N ASN A 13 24.71 17.64 16.65
CA ASN A 13 25.76 17.01 15.86
C ASN A 13 26.61 16.00 16.63
N ASN A 14 26.39 15.83 17.93
CA ASN A 14 27.05 14.82 18.76
C ASN A 14 26.05 13.92 19.46
N GLN A 15 26.47 12.68 19.74
CA GLN A 15 25.63 11.66 20.33
C GLN A 15 25.05 12.05 21.70
N ALA A 16 25.83 12.76 22.53
CA ALA A 16 25.40 13.12 23.87
C ALA A 16 24.23 14.11 23.85
N SER A 17 24.31 15.18 23.04
CA SER A 17 23.24 16.16 22.92
C SER A 17 21.98 15.56 22.27
N PHE A 18 22.16 14.71 21.26
CA PHE A 18 21.07 13.99 20.63
C PHE A 18 20.33 13.08 21.60
N LEU A 19 21.05 12.21 22.34
CA LEU A 19 20.44 11.32 23.31
C LEU A 19 19.78 12.06 24.46
N LYS A 20 20.38 13.15 24.94
CA LYS A 20 19.78 14.02 25.97
C LYS A 20 18.44 14.58 25.49
N LEU A 21 18.38 15.10 24.26
CA LEU A 21 17.10 15.54 23.68
C LEU A 21 16.06 14.43 23.66
N LEU A 22 16.42 13.22 23.23
CA LEU A 22 15.47 12.10 23.18
C LEU A 22 14.97 11.71 24.58
N GLU A 23 15.86 11.62 25.55
CA GLU A 23 15.52 11.25 26.94
C GLU A 23 14.60 12.30 27.59
N GLU A 24 14.97 13.59 27.51
CA GLU A 24 14.22 14.69 28.10
C GLU A 24 12.84 14.86 27.41
N SER A 25 12.79 14.77 26.10
CA SER A 25 11.54 14.89 25.34
C SER A 25 10.58 13.72 25.59
N VAL A 26 11.08 12.49 25.66
CA VAL A 26 10.27 11.33 26.00
C VAL A 26 9.71 11.46 27.43
N ALA A 27 10.56 11.88 28.39
CA ALA A 27 10.10 12.11 29.77
C ALA A 27 9.03 13.20 29.86
N ALA A 28 9.22 14.33 29.16
CA ALA A 28 8.23 15.42 29.09
C ALA A 28 6.89 14.96 28.51
N MET A 29 6.91 14.15 27.44
CA MET A 29 5.71 13.59 26.84
C MET A 29 5.02 12.55 27.73
N GLN A 30 5.76 11.73 28.47
CA GLN A 30 5.19 10.80 29.44
C GLN A 30 4.48 11.53 30.58
N GLY A 31 4.90 12.75 30.91
CA GLY A 31 4.26 13.61 31.89
C GLY A 31 2.91 14.19 31.44
N ILE A 32 2.54 14.09 30.17
CA ILE A 32 1.27 14.62 29.66
C ILE A 32 0.10 13.76 30.20
N PRO A 33 -0.95 14.37 30.80
CA PRO A 33 -2.09 13.64 31.31
C PRO A 33 -2.75 12.75 30.24
N GLY A 34 -2.95 11.46 30.56
CA GLY A 34 -3.59 10.50 29.68
C GLY A 34 -2.64 9.79 28.69
N VAL A 35 -1.37 10.14 28.64
CA VAL A 35 -0.36 9.41 27.89
C VAL A 35 -0.03 8.11 28.61
N GLN A 36 -0.06 7.01 27.87
CA GLN A 36 0.30 5.66 28.35
C GLN A 36 1.74 5.31 28.06
N SER A 37 2.22 5.69 26.88
CA SER A 37 3.58 5.39 26.40
C SER A 37 4.03 6.52 25.49
N ALA A 38 5.30 6.90 25.56
CA ALA A 38 5.94 7.86 24.67
C ALA A 38 7.25 7.30 24.17
N ALA A 39 7.57 7.58 22.91
CA ALA A 39 8.77 7.10 22.26
C ALA A 39 9.22 8.04 21.14
N VAL A 40 10.45 7.86 20.69
CA VAL A 40 10.98 8.50 19.48
C VAL A 40 11.50 7.42 18.56
N GLY A 41 11.30 7.64 17.26
CA GLY A 41 11.92 6.85 16.20
C GLY A 41 12.28 7.72 15.01
N LEU A 42 13.21 7.26 14.18
CA LEU A 42 13.58 7.97 12.96
C LEU A 42 12.36 8.18 12.05
N THR A 43 11.54 7.14 11.94
CA THR A 43 10.30 7.14 11.16
C THR A 43 9.24 6.32 11.90
N VAL A 44 8.01 6.42 11.45
CA VAL A 44 6.87 5.62 11.92
C VAL A 44 6.30 4.76 10.78
N PRO A 45 5.40 3.80 11.07
CA PRO A 45 4.66 3.08 10.03
C PRO A 45 4.07 4.03 8.99
N TYR A 46 3.97 3.55 7.75
CA TYR A 46 3.48 4.28 6.57
C TYR A 46 4.44 5.32 6.01
N GLU A 47 5.62 5.48 6.59
CA GLU A 47 6.67 6.37 6.11
C GLU A 47 7.86 5.58 5.60
N ARG A 48 8.55 6.18 4.64
CA ARG A 48 9.82 5.68 4.15
C ARG A 48 10.86 5.67 5.28
N ALA A 49 11.64 4.61 5.40
CA ALA A 49 12.76 4.51 6.32
C ALA A 49 14.10 4.77 5.62
N LEU A 50 15.16 4.93 6.39
CA LEU A 50 16.52 5.06 5.89
C LEU A 50 16.95 3.75 5.22
N ASN A 51 17.33 3.82 3.95
CA ASN A 51 17.94 2.69 3.26
C ASN A 51 19.39 2.52 3.71
N TYR A 52 19.70 1.36 4.23
CA TYR A 52 20.99 1.07 4.78
C TYR A 52 21.46 -0.34 4.39
N SER A 53 22.75 -0.48 4.20
CA SER A 53 23.34 -1.75 3.82
C SER A 53 23.74 -2.57 5.02
N VAL A 54 23.22 -3.79 5.10
CA VAL A 54 23.52 -4.73 6.17
C VAL A 54 23.94 -6.07 5.55
N LYS A 55 24.97 -6.69 6.12
CA LYS A 55 25.36 -8.08 5.79
C LYS A 55 24.90 -9.02 6.89
N VAL A 56 24.41 -10.16 6.50
CA VAL A 56 24.15 -11.26 7.45
C VAL A 56 25.46 -12.02 7.67
N ALA A 57 25.89 -12.11 8.94
CA ALA A 57 27.10 -12.84 9.30
C ALA A 57 26.88 -14.36 9.24
N ASP A 58 25.67 -14.81 9.61
CA ASP A 58 25.32 -16.20 9.80
C ASP A 58 24.16 -16.63 8.92
N GLY A 59 24.19 -17.83 8.33
CA GLY A 59 23.06 -18.41 7.63
C GLY A 59 23.26 -18.62 6.13
N ARG A 60 22.16 -18.88 5.39
CA ARG A 60 22.21 -19.21 3.95
C ARG A 60 22.72 -18.08 3.07
N GLN A 61 22.55 -16.83 3.49
CA GLN A 61 22.99 -15.63 2.78
C GLN A 61 24.15 -14.93 3.48
N ALA A 62 24.96 -15.70 4.21
CA ALA A 62 26.15 -15.16 4.88
C ALA A 62 27.07 -14.50 3.86
N GLY A 63 27.46 -13.24 4.12
CA GLY A 63 28.34 -12.44 3.27
C GLY A 63 27.65 -11.67 2.14
N GLU A 64 26.38 -11.95 1.80
CA GLU A 64 25.63 -11.10 0.88
C GLU A 64 25.29 -9.76 1.52
N GLN A 65 25.57 -8.70 0.80
CA GLN A 65 25.24 -7.34 1.19
C GLN A 65 23.95 -6.93 0.50
N ASP A 66 22.94 -6.55 1.27
CA ASP A 66 21.68 -6.08 0.71
C ASP A 66 21.23 -4.78 1.39
N ILE A 67 20.40 -4.03 0.70
CA ILE A 67 19.84 -2.79 1.21
C ILE A 67 18.55 -3.14 1.95
N THR A 68 18.46 -2.68 3.18
CA THR A 68 17.31 -2.84 4.06
C THR A 68 16.90 -1.51 4.66
N ASN A 69 15.74 -1.45 5.27
CA ASN A 69 15.30 -0.31 6.03
C ASN A 69 15.97 -0.32 7.42
N LEU A 70 16.52 0.82 7.82
CA LEU A 70 17.08 1.05 9.15
C LEU A 70 16.27 2.13 9.86
N VAL A 71 15.84 1.83 11.09
CA VAL A 71 15.14 2.78 11.95
C VAL A 71 15.77 2.76 13.34
N TYR A 72 16.31 3.87 13.77
CA TYR A 72 16.66 3.98 15.18
C TYR A 72 15.42 4.29 16.01
N VAL A 73 15.35 3.73 17.20
CA VAL A 73 14.18 3.85 18.08
C VAL A 73 14.58 3.96 19.55
N THR A 74 13.74 4.60 20.36
CA THR A 74 13.83 4.52 21.82
C THR A 74 13.10 3.25 22.32
N PRO A 75 13.37 2.77 23.54
CA PRO A 75 12.88 1.47 24.02
C PRO A 75 11.37 1.25 23.93
N ALA A 76 10.56 2.27 24.20
CA ALA A 76 9.09 2.17 24.19
C ALA A 76 8.45 2.25 22.78
N TYR A 77 9.24 2.30 21.70
CA TYR A 77 8.73 2.48 20.33
C TYR A 77 7.70 1.43 19.92
N PHE A 78 8.01 0.14 20.15
CA PHE A 78 7.11 -0.95 19.78
C PHE A 78 5.81 -0.92 20.60
N GLU A 79 5.89 -0.56 21.87
CA GLU A 79 4.75 -0.41 22.76
C GLU A 79 3.87 0.78 22.35
N ALA A 80 4.45 1.95 22.12
CA ALA A 80 3.73 3.15 21.72
C ALA A 80 2.96 2.98 20.41
N LEU A 81 3.53 2.23 19.46
CA LEU A 81 2.92 1.92 18.16
C LEU A 81 2.09 0.63 18.15
N GLN A 82 2.05 -0.13 19.25
CA GLN A 82 1.44 -1.48 19.32
C GLN A 82 1.97 -2.46 18.27
N ILE A 83 3.25 -2.40 18.00
CA ILE A 83 3.91 -3.38 17.13
C ILE A 83 4.26 -4.61 18.00
N PRO A 84 3.55 -5.74 17.84
CA PRO A 84 3.82 -6.89 18.70
C PRO A 84 5.17 -7.51 18.37
N LEU A 85 5.90 -7.89 19.42
CA LEU A 85 7.03 -8.80 19.28
C LEU A 85 6.51 -10.21 19.07
N ARG A 86 7.17 -10.94 18.19
CA ARG A 86 6.86 -12.34 17.87
C ARG A 86 7.80 -13.30 18.55
N GLU A 87 9.08 -12.94 18.62
CA GLU A 87 10.13 -13.77 19.22
C GLU A 87 11.15 -12.87 19.93
N GLY A 88 11.83 -13.40 20.92
CA GLY A 88 12.90 -12.71 21.62
C GLY A 88 12.43 -11.58 22.55
N ARG A 89 13.24 -10.55 22.70
CA ARG A 89 12.99 -9.38 23.55
C ARG A 89 12.95 -8.07 22.79
N SER A 90 12.31 -7.07 23.37
CA SER A 90 12.37 -5.68 22.91
C SER A 90 13.71 -5.02 23.23
N LEU A 91 13.95 -3.87 22.64
CA LEU A 91 15.04 -2.99 23.01
C LEU A 91 14.76 -2.36 24.38
N THR A 92 15.81 -2.16 25.17
CA THR A 92 15.74 -1.68 26.56
C THR A 92 16.64 -0.47 26.77
N VAL A 93 16.47 0.21 27.89
CA VAL A 93 17.35 1.32 28.31
C VAL A 93 18.79 0.86 28.55
N GLY A 94 18.99 -0.45 28.80
CA GLY A 94 20.31 -1.04 28.95
C GLY A 94 21.09 -1.22 27.64
N ASP A 95 20.43 -1.14 26.49
CA ASP A 95 21.07 -1.30 25.18
C ASP A 95 21.72 0.03 24.74
N ARG A 96 22.87 0.34 25.35
CA ARG A 96 23.65 1.59 25.20
C ARG A 96 24.86 1.38 24.31
N SER A 97 25.53 2.47 23.92
CA SER A 97 26.76 2.43 23.12
C SER A 97 27.90 1.63 23.73
N THR A 98 27.89 1.46 25.07
CA THR A 98 28.89 0.67 25.83
C THR A 98 28.50 -0.81 25.99
N SER A 99 27.28 -1.20 25.61
CA SER A 99 26.83 -2.59 25.65
C SER A 99 27.05 -3.26 24.29
N GLN A 100 26.78 -4.56 24.22
CA GLN A 100 26.74 -5.28 22.95
C GLN A 100 25.73 -4.60 22.00
N TYR A 101 26.12 -4.44 20.74
CA TYR A 101 25.21 -3.90 19.72
C TYR A 101 24.09 -4.90 19.43
N VAL A 102 22.87 -4.41 19.49
CA VAL A 102 21.67 -5.23 19.32
C VAL A 102 20.68 -4.63 18.32
N ALA A 103 19.88 -5.49 17.72
CA ALA A 103 18.79 -5.06 16.84
C ALA A 103 17.54 -5.94 17.06
N VAL A 104 16.38 -5.34 16.81
CA VAL A 104 15.13 -6.05 16.54
C VAL A 104 14.90 -5.99 15.03
N VAL A 105 14.54 -7.10 14.42
CA VAL A 105 14.22 -7.15 13.00
C VAL A 105 12.73 -7.48 12.81
N ASN A 106 12.14 -7.07 11.68
CA ASN A 106 10.76 -7.51 11.41
C ASN A 106 10.71 -8.90 10.77
N GLN A 107 9.51 -9.49 10.73
CA GLN A 107 9.31 -10.82 10.13
C GLN A 107 9.71 -10.86 8.62
N ALA A 108 9.59 -9.75 7.89
CA ALA A 108 10.00 -9.68 6.49
C ALA A 108 11.51 -9.84 6.35
N PHE A 109 12.29 -9.16 7.20
CA PHE A 109 13.74 -9.31 7.26
C PHE A 109 14.14 -10.74 7.65
N ALA A 110 13.55 -11.27 8.73
CA ALA A 110 13.85 -12.60 9.23
C ALA A 110 13.60 -13.68 8.16
N ARG A 111 12.47 -13.58 7.43
CA ARG A 111 12.14 -14.53 6.35
C ARG A 111 13.08 -14.42 5.15
N LYS A 112 13.43 -13.20 4.76
CA LYS A 112 14.25 -12.97 3.56
C LYS A 112 15.70 -13.36 3.81
N TYR A 113 16.28 -12.99 4.95
CA TYR A 113 17.71 -13.06 5.19
C TYR A 113 18.17 -14.10 6.21
N LEU A 114 17.39 -14.36 7.26
CA LEU A 114 17.80 -15.25 8.36
C LEU A 114 17.24 -16.67 8.25
N GLY A 115 16.21 -16.86 7.40
CA GLY A 115 15.49 -18.13 7.33
C GLY A 115 14.39 -18.22 8.40
N ARG A 116 13.67 -19.38 8.44
CA ARG A 116 12.51 -19.55 9.32
C ARG A 116 12.84 -20.01 10.73
N GLU A 117 14.04 -20.54 10.95
CA GLU A 117 14.43 -21.16 12.23
C GLU A 117 15.56 -20.39 12.89
N ASN A 118 15.43 -20.14 14.20
CA ASN A 118 16.44 -19.52 15.06
C ASN A 118 17.01 -18.20 14.53
N SER A 119 16.14 -17.24 14.24
CA SER A 119 16.58 -15.91 13.80
C SER A 119 17.08 -15.05 14.95
N VAL A 120 16.62 -15.26 16.19
CA VAL A 120 17.15 -14.61 17.40
C VAL A 120 18.51 -15.19 17.76
N GLY A 121 19.46 -14.34 18.16
CA GLY A 121 20.85 -14.69 18.42
C GLY A 121 21.73 -14.72 17.16
N ARG A 122 21.20 -14.46 15.97
CA ARG A 122 21.98 -14.28 14.73
C ARG A 122 22.66 -12.93 14.72
N HIS A 123 23.74 -12.85 13.95
CA HIS A 123 24.55 -11.64 13.86
C HIS A 123 24.46 -10.96 12.48
N LEU A 124 24.35 -9.68 12.54
CA LEU A 124 24.44 -8.79 11.39
C LEU A 124 25.76 -8.04 11.43
N LEU A 125 26.35 -7.77 10.28
CA LEU A 125 27.55 -6.95 10.15
C LEU A 125 27.18 -5.63 9.50
N SER A 126 27.55 -4.54 10.15
CA SER A 126 27.34 -3.19 9.68
C SER A 126 28.50 -2.30 10.09
N ASP A 127 29.13 -1.63 9.13
CA ASP A 127 30.27 -0.72 9.34
C ASP A 127 31.39 -1.28 10.25
N GLY A 128 31.68 -2.58 10.09
CA GLY A 128 32.69 -3.26 10.90
C GLY A 128 32.23 -3.67 12.30
N SER A 129 31.01 -3.37 12.69
CA SER A 129 30.41 -3.77 13.96
C SER A 129 29.53 -5.01 13.79
N THR A 130 29.56 -5.89 14.80
CA THR A 130 28.67 -7.05 14.90
C THR A 130 27.46 -6.68 15.73
N ILE A 131 26.26 -6.88 15.19
CA ILE A 131 24.97 -6.55 15.81
C ILE A 131 24.20 -7.83 16.03
N GLU A 132 23.83 -8.15 17.27
CA GLU A 132 23.02 -9.33 17.57
C GLU A 132 21.53 -9.05 17.38
N VAL A 133 20.83 -9.93 16.70
CA VAL A 133 19.36 -9.91 16.60
C VAL A 133 18.76 -10.45 17.88
N VAL A 134 18.20 -9.58 18.72
CA VAL A 134 17.63 -9.93 20.02
C VAL A 134 16.12 -10.17 20.00
N GLY A 135 15.45 -9.78 18.91
CA GLY A 135 14.02 -9.98 18.79
C GLY A 135 13.50 -9.85 17.37
N ILE A 136 12.29 -10.36 17.16
CA ILE A 136 11.56 -10.27 15.90
C ILE A 136 10.22 -9.58 16.16
N SER A 137 9.99 -8.45 15.48
CA SER A 137 8.71 -7.75 15.52
C SER A 137 7.77 -8.22 14.42
N ALA A 138 6.48 -7.94 14.59
CA ALA A 138 5.52 -8.04 13.48
C ALA A 138 5.92 -7.09 12.34
N ASN A 139 5.44 -7.39 11.14
CA ASN A 139 5.62 -6.51 10.00
C ASN A 139 4.85 -5.21 10.18
N VAL A 140 5.45 -4.13 9.73
CA VAL A 140 4.81 -2.84 9.50
C VAL A 140 4.84 -2.56 8.02
N ILE A 141 3.80 -1.93 7.51
CA ILE A 141 3.76 -1.50 6.12
C ILE A 141 4.35 -0.10 5.99
N ALA A 142 5.18 0.06 4.97
CA ALA A 142 5.86 1.31 4.64
C ALA A 142 6.00 1.42 3.11
N PRO A 143 6.17 2.62 2.55
CA PRO A 143 6.50 2.77 1.13
C PRO A 143 7.78 2.02 0.78
N SER A 144 7.72 1.20 -0.26
CA SER A 144 8.88 0.45 -0.75
C SER A 144 9.72 1.28 -1.72
N GLY A 145 11.04 1.02 -1.73
CA GLY A 145 11.98 1.67 -2.63
C GLY A 145 12.55 3.00 -2.12
N PHE A 146 13.14 3.77 -3.05
CA PHE A 146 13.87 5.00 -2.73
C PHE A 146 12.99 6.25 -2.77
N THR A 147 11.73 6.15 -3.20
CA THR A 147 10.80 7.28 -3.37
C THR A 147 9.69 7.26 -2.34
N GLN A 148 9.27 8.44 -1.88
CA GLN A 148 8.02 8.58 -1.16
C GLN A 148 6.88 8.36 -2.17
N GLY A 149 5.90 7.51 -1.83
CA GLY A 149 4.77 7.19 -2.72
C GLY A 149 4.92 5.91 -3.53
N GLY A 150 5.95 5.11 -3.25
CA GLY A 150 6.02 3.73 -3.74
C GLY A 150 4.89 2.85 -3.16
N PRO A 151 4.67 1.64 -3.72
CA PRO A 151 3.68 0.72 -3.19
C PRO A 151 3.98 0.41 -1.72
N ILE A 152 2.93 0.39 -0.89
CA ILE A 152 3.07 0.12 0.54
C ILE A 152 3.20 -1.40 0.74
N ALA A 153 4.29 -1.82 1.37
CA ALA A 153 4.57 -3.23 1.62
C ALA A 153 5.25 -3.44 2.98
N ALA A 154 5.32 -4.70 3.39
CA ALA A 154 6.11 -5.09 4.54
C ALA A 154 7.58 -5.26 4.13
N GLU A 155 8.31 -4.16 4.11
CA GLU A 155 9.72 -4.15 3.74
C GLU A 155 10.61 -4.71 4.87
N PRO A 156 11.71 -5.41 4.52
CA PRO A 156 12.70 -5.83 5.50
C PRO A 156 13.24 -4.63 6.28
N THR A 157 13.11 -4.67 7.61
CA THR A 157 13.46 -3.54 8.48
C THR A 157 14.26 -4.01 9.68
N VAL A 158 15.30 -3.25 9.98
CA VAL A 158 16.15 -3.41 11.16
C VAL A 158 15.92 -2.22 12.09
N TYR A 159 15.55 -2.49 13.32
CA TYR A 159 15.37 -1.50 14.38
C TYR A 159 16.55 -1.56 15.34
N VAL A 160 17.23 -0.44 15.54
CA VAL A 160 18.38 -0.31 16.43
C VAL A 160 18.13 0.69 17.55
N PRO A 161 18.70 0.52 18.74
CA PRO A 161 18.62 1.53 19.79
C PRO A 161 19.20 2.87 19.30
N ALA A 162 18.51 3.98 19.50
CA ALA A 162 19.04 5.30 19.20
C ALA A 162 20.39 5.54 19.90
N ALA A 163 20.57 4.96 21.10
CA ALA A 163 21.80 5.05 21.88
C ALA A 163 23.00 4.33 21.24
N GLN A 164 22.76 3.41 20.30
CA GLN A 164 23.80 2.65 19.59
C GLN A 164 24.07 3.15 18.19
N MET A 165 23.34 4.19 17.73
CA MET A 165 23.57 4.76 16.41
C MET A 165 24.85 5.58 16.37
N PRO A 166 25.72 5.37 15.36
CA PRO A 166 26.88 6.23 15.14
C PRO A 166 26.44 7.67 14.81
N THR A 167 27.12 8.66 15.39
CA THR A 167 26.78 10.09 15.18
C THR A 167 26.75 10.49 13.71
N GLN A 168 27.70 9.99 12.90
CA GLN A 168 27.75 10.29 11.46
C GLN A 168 26.50 9.79 10.73
N LEU A 169 25.99 8.61 11.13
CA LEU A 169 24.77 8.04 10.52
C LEU A 169 23.53 8.77 11.00
N VAL A 170 23.49 9.22 12.28
CA VAL A 170 22.41 10.08 12.79
C VAL A 170 22.34 11.37 12.00
N ASN A 171 23.46 12.08 11.83
CA ASN A 171 23.51 13.33 11.09
C ASN A 171 23.10 13.13 9.62
N LEU A 172 23.59 12.08 8.97
CA LEU A 172 23.17 11.73 7.62
C LEU A 172 21.65 11.45 7.53
N ALA A 173 21.11 10.73 8.50
CA ALA A 173 19.69 10.42 8.53
C ALA A 173 18.84 11.69 8.68
N HIS A 174 19.27 12.64 9.50
CA HIS A 174 18.50 13.86 9.75
C HIS A 174 18.52 14.86 8.57
N VAL A 175 19.40 14.72 7.60
CA VAL A 175 19.35 15.46 6.33
C VAL A 175 18.09 15.08 5.51
N TRP A 176 17.69 13.80 5.58
CA TRP A 176 16.62 13.26 4.75
C TRP A 176 15.33 12.97 5.50
N PHE A 177 15.42 12.78 6.83
CA PHE A 177 14.32 12.33 7.67
C PHE A 177 14.16 13.25 8.88
N GLN A 178 12.92 13.42 9.28
CA GLN A 178 12.56 14.12 10.51
C GLN A 178 12.20 13.08 11.57
N PRO A 179 12.91 13.05 12.72
CA PRO A 179 12.53 12.19 13.83
C PRO A 179 11.08 12.40 14.25
N SER A 180 10.47 11.33 14.70
CA SER A 180 9.06 11.26 15.05
C SER A 180 8.91 10.99 16.54
N TRP A 181 8.28 11.92 17.26
CA TRP A 181 7.89 11.78 18.66
C TRP A 181 6.49 11.19 18.73
N ILE A 182 6.37 10.06 19.35
CA ILE A 182 5.17 9.23 19.32
C ILE A 182 4.59 9.21 20.73
N ILE A 183 3.30 9.48 20.87
CA ILE A 183 2.56 9.23 22.10
C ILE A 183 1.37 8.32 21.85
N ARG A 184 1.12 7.48 22.84
CA ARG A 184 -0.07 6.68 22.96
C ARG A 184 -0.93 7.18 24.07
N THR A 185 -2.22 7.38 23.83
CA THR A 185 -3.20 7.85 24.81
C THR A 185 -4.32 6.83 25.03
N LYS A 186 -4.96 6.84 26.20
CA LYS A 186 -6.11 5.98 26.51
C LYS A 186 -7.38 6.31 25.74
N GLY A 187 -7.43 7.45 25.08
CA GLY A 187 -8.61 7.92 24.33
C GLY A 187 -8.26 9.12 23.46
N LYS A 188 -9.29 9.69 22.82
CA LYS A 188 -9.14 10.94 22.09
C LYS A 188 -9.22 12.09 23.10
N PHE A 189 -8.13 12.82 23.28
CA PHE A 189 -8.08 14.01 24.11
C PHE A 189 -8.04 15.26 23.21
N ALA A 190 -8.98 16.18 23.45
CA ALA A 190 -8.91 17.49 22.79
C ALA A 190 -7.64 18.22 23.23
N GLY A 191 -6.94 18.86 22.28
CA GLY A 191 -5.74 19.65 22.59
C GLY A 191 -4.46 18.84 22.80
N ILE A 192 -4.46 17.51 22.59
CA ILE A 192 -3.26 16.67 22.78
C ILE A 192 -2.09 17.13 21.88
N ALA A 193 -2.37 17.60 20.67
CA ALA A 193 -1.36 18.14 19.77
C ALA A 193 -0.67 19.37 20.37
N GLN A 194 -1.44 20.28 20.97
CA GLN A 194 -0.90 21.46 21.65
C GLN A 194 -0.08 21.09 22.89
N GLN A 195 -0.54 20.09 23.65
CA GLN A 195 0.22 19.60 24.82
C GLN A 195 1.55 18.95 24.38
N MET A 196 1.58 18.20 23.27
CA MET A 196 2.83 17.68 22.70
C MET A 196 3.78 18.82 22.30
N GLN A 197 3.28 19.83 21.62
CA GLN A 197 4.08 21.01 21.23
C GLN A 197 4.64 21.74 22.46
N GLN A 198 3.82 21.94 23.48
CA GLN A 198 4.26 22.56 24.73
C GLN A 198 5.29 21.73 25.48
N ALA A 199 5.13 20.41 25.52
CA ALA A 199 6.08 19.51 26.16
C ALA A 199 7.43 19.53 25.44
N LEU A 200 7.44 19.49 24.09
CA LEU A 200 8.66 19.59 23.30
C LEU A 200 9.31 20.98 23.39
N GLY A 201 8.54 22.05 23.30
CA GLY A 201 9.00 23.41 23.45
C GLY A 201 9.54 23.71 24.86
N GLY A 202 9.10 22.97 25.88
CA GLY A 202 9.67 23.05 27.22
C GLY A 202 11.06 22.41 27.34
N VAL A 203 11.38 21.44 26.48
CA VAL A 203 12.70 20.79 26.41
C VAL A 203 13.66 21.61 25.52
N ASP A 204 13.21 22.00 24.35
CA ASP A 204 13.94 22.85 23.41
C ASP A 204 12.97 23.84 22.74
N PRO A 205 12.98 25.14 23.17
CA PRO A 205 12.10 26.16 22.58
C PRO A 205 12.33 26.41 21.10
N ASP A 206 13.53 26.14 20.63
CA ASP A 206 13.95 26.36 19.23
C ASP A 206 13.78 25.10 18.35
N LEU A 207 13.19 24.01 18.88
CA LEU A 207 12.96 22.80 18.11
C LEU A 207 11.90 23.06 17.03
N PRO A 208 12.25 23.00 15.73
CA PRO A 208 11.32 23.32 14.66
C PRO A 208 10.33 22.17 14.43
N ILE A 209 9.19 22.20 15.14
CA ILE A 209 8.12 21.22 15.00
C ILE A 209 7.40 21.47 13.68
N SER A 210 7.49 20.53 12.74
CA SER A 210 6.86 20.63 11.42
C SER A 210 5.37 20.27 11.43
N GLY A 211 4.89 19.52 12.43
CA GLY A 211 3.48 19.20 12.58
C GLY A 211 3.21 18.08 13.59
N VAL A 212 1.93 17.95 13.94
CA VAL A 212 1.43 16.84 14.78
C VAL A 212 0.30 16.14 14.05
N TYR A 213 0.45 14.83 13.84
CA TYR A 213 -0.41 14.02 12.99
C TYR A 213 -1.02 12.84 13.77
N GLY A 214 -2.21 12.42 13.37
CA GLY A 214 -2.73 11.10 13.74
C GLY A 214 -2.11 9.99 12.90
N MET A 215 -2.05 8.77 13.41
CA MET A 215 -1.63 7.62 12.59
C MET A 215 -2.57 7.37 11.40
N THR A 216 -3.85 7.72 11.53
CA THR A 216 -4.84 7.66 10.46
C THR A 216 -4.53 8.64 9.33
N ASP A 217 -4.03 9.83 9.68
CA ASP A 217 -3.69 10.87 8.71
C ASP A 217 -2.46 10.42 7.91
N LEU A 218 -1.43 9.90 8.59
CA LEU A 218 -0.25 9.34 7.94
C LEU A 218 -0.58 8.17 7.00
N LEU A 219 -1.52 7.30 7.41
CA LEU A 219 -2.02 6.23 6.54
C LEU A 219 -2.74 6.79 5.31
N SER A 220 -3.60 7.79 5.50
CA SER A 220 -4.34 8.42 4.40
C SER A 220 -3.40 9.08 3.40
N ASP A 221 -2.39 9.79 3.90
CA ASP A 221 -1.36 10.44 3.06
C ASP A 221 -0.53 9.40 2.30
N ALA A 222 -0.15 8.31 2.96
CA ALA A 222 0.59 7.23 2.32
C ALA A 222 -0.21 6.52 1.22
N LEU A 223 -1.55 6.43 1.36
CA LEU A 223 -2.45 5.82 0.37
C LEU A 223 -2.95 6.81 -0.70
N LEU A 224 -2.69 8.11 -0.55
CA LEU A 224 -3.26 9.15 -1.42
C LEU A 224 -2.95 8.88 -2.89
N LEU A 225 -1.69 8.60 -3.21
CA LEU A 225 -1.26 8.34 -4.59
C LEU A 225 -1.96 7.10 -5.17
N GLN A 226 -2.07 6.03 -4.39
CA GLN A 226 -2.75 4.81 -4.80
C GLN A 226 -4.25 5.02 -5.02
N HIS A 227 -4.90 5.86 -4.20
CA HIS A 227 -6.30 6.23 -4.41
C HIS A 227 -6.48 7.07 -5.69
N ILE A 228 -5.57 7.99 -5.99
CA ILE A 228 -5.58 8.77 -7.24
C ILE A 228 -5.42 7.83 -8.43
N GLU A 229 -4.42 6.94 -8.42
CA GLU A 229 -4.19 5.95 -9.48
C GLU A 229 -5.40 5.05 -9.68
N ALA A 230 -5.97 4.51 -8.61
CA ALA A 230 -7.17 3.68 -8.67
C ALA A 230 -8.37 4.43 -9.24
N SER A 231 -8.59 5.69 -8.86
CA SER A 231 -9.69 6.51 -9.35
C SER A 231 -9.54 6.84 -10.84
N LEU A 232 -8.33 7.12 -11.30
CA LEU A 232 -8.03 7.35 -12.73
C LEU A 232 -8.27 6.08 -13.55
N LEU A 233 -7.78 4.93 -13.09
CA LEU A 233 -8.01 3.64 -13.74
C LEU A 233 -9.50 3.28 -13.78
N ALA A 234 -10.24 3.50 -12.69
CA ALA A 234 -11.68 3.28 -12.64
C ALA A 234 -12.43 4.17 -13.64
N THR A 235 -12.06 5.45 -13.73
CA THR A 235 -12.67 6.41 -14.68
C THR A 235 -12.39 6.00 -16.12
N LEU A 236 -11.15 5.66 -16.46
CA LEU A 236 -10.78 5.18 -17.79
C LEU A 236 -11.51 3.88 -18.16
N SER A 237 -11.64 2.95 -17.20
CA SER A 237 -12.36 1.69 -17.38
C SER A 237 -13.85 1.94 -17.61
N ALA A 238 -14.47 2.88 -16.89
CA ALA A 238 -15.86 3.26 -17.09
C ALA A 238 -16.09 3.88 -18.48
N LEU A 239 -15.20 4.75 -18.94
CA LEU A 239 -15.26 5.33 -20.28
C LEU A 239 -15.09 4.27 -21.37
N ALA A 240 -14.13 3.36 -21.22
CA ALA A 240 -13.92 2.25 -22.15
C ALA A 240 -15.16 1.34 -22.23
N LEU A 241 -15.79 1.06 -21.09
CA LEU A 241 -17.03 0.27 -21.03
C LEU A 241 -18.20 0.97 -21.73
N LEU A 242 -18.36 2.28 -21.52
CA LEU A 242 -19.38 3.07 -22.20
C LEU A 242 -19.18 3.07 -23.73
N LEU A 243 -17.95 3.33 -24.19
CA LEU A 243 -17.62 3.31 -25.61
C LEU A 243 -17.86 1.94 -26.25
N SER A 244 -17.47 0.86 -25.56
CA SER A 244 -17.70 -0.50 -26.01
C SER A 244 -19.21 -0.82 -26.08
N SER A 245 -19.97 -0.40 -25.08
CA SER A 245 -21.43 -0.59 -25.06
C SER A 245 -22.13 0.14 -26.20
N VAL A 246 -21.74 1.37 -26.50
CA VAL A 246 -22.23 2.15 -27.63
C VAL A 246 -21.83 1.49 -28.96
N GLY A 247 -20.60 0.99 -29.06
CA GLY A 247 -20.13 0.24 -30.24
C GLY A 247 -20.95 -1.02 -30.51
N ILE A 248 -21.19 -1.85 -29.49
CA ILE A 248 -22.01 -3.07 -29.59
C ILE A 248 -23.45 -2.70 -29.98
N TYR A 249 -24.03 -1.70 -29.29
CA TYR A 249 -25.37 -1.21 -29.61
C TYR A 249 -25.48 -0.75 -31.07
N GLY A 250 -24.53 0.06 -31.55
CA GLY A 250 -24.49 0.54 -32.93
C GLY A 250 -24.39 -0.59 -33.96
N LEU A 251 -23.50 -1.56 -33.71
CA LEU A 251 -23.34 -2.74 -34.56
C LEU A 251 -24.64 -3.55 -34.68
N VAL A 252 -25.24 -3.89 -33.54
CA VAL A 252 -26.48 -4.69 -33.50
C VAL A 252 -27.65 -3.91 -34.11
N SER A 253 -27.77 -2.61 -33.81
CA SER A 253 -28.80 -1.73 -34.40
C SER A 253 -28.69 -1.67 -35.93
N ASN A 254 -27.47 -1.58 -36.45
CA ASN A 254 -27.26 -1.59 -37.90
C ASN A 254 -27.62 -2.94 -38.53
N LEU A 255 -27.25 -4.05 -37.88
CA LEU A 255 -27.64 -5.41 -38.33
C LEU A 255 -29.17 -5.58 -38.34
N VAL A 256 -29.87 -5.08 -37.32
CA VAL A 256 -31.36 -5.11 -37.25
C VAL A 256 -31.90 -4.34 -38.44
N ASN A 257 -31.45 -3.10 -38.70
CA ASN A 257 -31.94 -2.26 -39.77
C ASN A 257 -31.72 -2.89 -41.17
N GLN A 258 -30.54 -3.49 -41.41
CA GLN A 258 -30.21 -4.15 -42.68
C GLN A 258 -31.10 -5.40 -42.95
N ARG A 259 -31.47 -6.12 -41.88
CA ARG A 259 -32.24 -7.37 -41.99
C ARG A 259 -33.74 -7.22 -41.70
N THR A 260 -34.22 -5.97 -41.53
CA THR A 260 -35.65 -5.72 -41.16
C THR A 260 -36.62 -6.40 -42.11
N ARG A 261 -36.39 -6.36 -43.45
CA ARG A 261 -37.21 -6.99 -44.44
C ARG A 261 -37.21 -8.51 -44.37
N GLU A 262 -36.01 -9.09 -44.22
CA GLU A 262 -35.86 -10.54 -44.06
C GLU A 262 -36.58 -11.07 -42.80
N LEU A 263 -36.38 -10.34 -41.69
CA LEU A 263 -37.03 -10.66 -40.42
C LEU A 263 -38.57 -10.52 -40.51
N GLY A 264 -39.08 -9.49 -41.20
CA GLY A 264 -40.52 -9.30 -41.45
C GLY A 264 -41.12 -10.48 -42.22
N ILE A 265 -40.47 -10.93 -43.30
CA ILE A 265 -40.92 -12.07 -44.10
C ILE A 265 -40.90 -13.34 -43.25
N ARG A 266 -39.86 -13.61 -42.46
CA ARG A 266 -39.74 -14.79 -41.58
C ARG A 266 -40.83 -14.80 -40.49
N MET A 267 -41.15 -13.64 -39.91
CA MET A 267 -42.23 -13.51 -38.93
C MET A 267 -43.59 -13.74 -39.59
N ALA A 268 -43.82 -13.27 -40.79
CA ALA A 268 -45.03 -13.56 -41.54
C ALA A 268 -45.20 -15.08 -41.89
N LEU A 269 -44.08 -15.81 -42.01
CA LEU A 269 -44.02 -17.25 -42.23
C LEU A 269 -44.08 -18.06 -40.93
N GLY A 270 -44.30 -17.43 -39.76
CA GLY A 270 -44.50 -18.11 -38.47
C GLY A 270 -43.28 -18.19 -37.57
N CYS A 271 -42.18 -17.47 -37.87
CA CYS A 271 -41.07 -17.35 -36.97
C CYS A 271 -41.44 -16.54 -35.72
N THR A 272 -41.09 -17.08 -34.51
CA THR A 272 -41.41 -16.37 -33.27
C THR A 272 -40.49 -15.13 -33.12
N LEU A 273 -41.02 -14.07 -32.50
CA LEU A 273 -40.31 -12.86 -32.20
C LEU A 273 -39.00 -13.15 -31.45
N GLN A 274 -39.04 -14.06 -30.48
CA GLN A 274 -37.88 -14.48 -29.70
C GLN A 274 -36.77 -15.12 -30.57
N GLY A 275 -37.17 -15.97 -31.52
CA GLY A 275 -36.26 -16.61 -32.49
C GLY A 275 -35.55 -15.57 -33.37
N ALA A 276 -36.29 -14.61 -33.89
CA ALA A 276 -35.75 -13.51 -34.70
C ALA A 276 -34.78 -12.61 -33.89
N MET A 277 -35.14 -12.26 -32.67
CA MET A 277 -34.27 -11.49 -31.74
C MET A 277 -32.99 -12.26 -31.41
N PHE A 278 -33.08 -13.57 -31.13
CA PHE A 278 -31.90 -14.39 -30.80
C PHE A 278 -30.93 -14.50 -31.96
N GLU A 279 -31.42 -14.67 -33.19
CA GLU A 279 -30.57 -14.79 -34.37
C GLU A 279 -29.74 -13.53 -34.64
N VAL A 280 -30.34 -12.34 -34.45
CA VAL A 280 -29.63 -11.07 -34.61
C VAL A 280 -28.64 -10.83 -33.45
N SER A 281 -29.06 -11.15 -32.22
CA SER A 281 -28.21 -10.99 -31.04
C SER A 281 -27.00 -11.95 -31.04
N ARG A 282 -27.11 -13.09 -31.70
CA ARG A 282 -26.06 -14.13 -31.73
C ARG A 282 -24.70 -13.59 -32.19
N ALA A 283 -24.69 -12.72 -33.20
CA ALA A 283 -23.45 -12.11 -33.67
C ALA A 283 -22.80 -11.20 -32.62
N GLY A 284 -23.62 -10.40 -31.91
CA GLY A 284 -23.16 -9.54 -30.82
C GLY A 284 -22.64 -10.37 -29.63
N ILE A 285 -23.38 -11.44 -29.27
CA ILE A 285 -22.97 -12.34 -28.18
C ILE A 285 -21.66 -13.07 -28.50
N ALA A 286 -21.50 -13.54 -29.75
CA ALA A 286 -20.26 -14.20 -30.19
C ALA A 286 -19.05 -13.24 -30.17
N ALA A 287 -19.24 -12.00 -30.65
CA ALA A 287 -18.20 -10.96 -30.60
C ALA A 287 -17.82 -10.60 -29.15
N THR A 288 -18.81 -10.53 -28.26
CA THR A 288 -18.59 -10.30 -26.83
C THR A 288 -17.81 -11.46 -26.19
N GLY A 289 -18.17 -12.71 -26.50
CA GLY A 289 -17.45 -13.88 -25.99
C GLY A 289 -15.98 -13.93 -26.45
N ALA A 290 -15.73 -13.64 -27.73
CA ALA A 290 -14.38 -13.55 -28.27
C ALA A 290 -13.59 -12.39 -27.64
N GLY A 291 -14.21 -11.22 -27.47
CA GLY A 291 -13.61 -10.06 -26.79
C GLY A 291 -13.28 -10.34 -25.33
N LEU A 292 -14.18 -11.01 -24.60
CA LEU A 292 -13.94 -11.38 -23.20
C LEU A 292 -12.79 -12.37 -23.04
N ALA A 293 -12.75 -13.39 -23.90
CA ALA A 293 -11.66 -14.36 -23.92
C ALA A 293 -10.30 -13.69 -24.25
N GLY A 294 -10.26 -12.85 -25.29
CA GLY A 294 -9.09 -12.07 -25.64
C GLY A 294 -8.65 -11.11 -24.53
N GLY A 295 -9.60 -10.41 -23.89
CA GLY A 295 -9.36 -9.52 -22.78
C GLY A 295 -8.77 -10.25 -21.56
N LEU A 296 -9.27 -11.42 -21.21
CA LEU A 296 -8.72 -12.24 -20.12
C LEU A 296 -7.28 -12.71 -20.42
N LEU A 297 -7.01 -13.12 -21.67
CA LEU A 297 -5.65 -13.50 -22.08
C LEU A 297 -4.69 -12.32 -22.00
N LEU A 298 -5.08 -11.15 -22.53
CA LEU A 298 -4.27 -9.93 -22.45
C LEU A 298 -4.06 -9.45 -21.02
N SER A 299 -5.12 -9.51 -20.17
CA SER A 299 -5.02 -9.18 -18.76
C SER A 299 -4.03 -10.08 -18.03
N SER A 300 -4.06 -11.40 -18.31
CA SER A 300 -3.11 -12.35 -17.71
C SER A 300 -1.64 -12.08 -18.10
N ALA A 301 -1.42 -11.61 -19.34
CA ALA A 301 -0.10 -11.20 -19.81
C ALA A 301 0.35 -9.88 -19.18
N ALA A 302 -0.55 -8.88 -19.10
CA ALA A 302 -0.29 -7.58 -18.49
C ALA A 302 0.06 -7.70 -17.00
N VAL A 303 -0.63 -8.58 -16.25
CA VAL A 303 -0.33 -8.87 -14.85
C VAL A 303 1.10 -9.35 -14.66
N LYS A 304 1.65 -10.14 -15.61
CA LYS A 304 3.05 -10.58 -15.53
C LYS A 304 4.05 -9.42 -15.65
N ILE A 305 3.73 -8.41 -16.46
CA ILE A 305 4.59 -7.23 -16.66
C ILE A 305 4.54 -6.34 -15.41
N VAL A 306 3.35 -6.17 -14.84
CA VAL A 306 3.13 -5.31 -13.65
C VAL A 306 3.54 -6.01 -12.35
N ARG A 307 3.80 -7.32 -12.38
CA ARG A 307 4.16 -8.13 -11.21
C ARG A 307 5.32 -7.58 -10.39
N SER A 308 6.31 -6.98 -11.04
CA SER A 308 7.47 -6.34 -10.38
C SER A 308 7.08 -5.09 -9.58
N GLN A 309 5.93 -4.49 -9.87
CA GLN A 309 5.39 -3.30 -9.20
C GLN A 309 4.38 -3.64 -8.09
N LEU A 310 3.85 -4.86 -8.09
CA LEU A 310 2.81 -5.32 -7.17
C LEU A 310 3.45 -6.14 -6.03
N PHE A 311 3.83 -5.49 -4.95
CA PHE A 311 4.30 -6.14 -3.74
C PHE A 311 3.12 -6.52 -2.83
N GLY A 312 3.02 -7.82 -2.47
CA GLY A 312 2.12 -8.28 -1.41
C GLY A 312 0.65 -8.51 -1.77
N VAL A 313 0.24 -8.30 -3.04
CA VAL A 313 -1.12 -8.63 -3.50
C VAL A 313 -1.12 -9.99 -4.17
N ALA A 314 -2.10 -10.83 -3.83
CA ALA A 314 -2.33 -12.08 -4.56
C ALA A 314 -2.68 -11.73 -6.03
N LEU A 315 -1.78 -12.09 -6.94
CA LEU A 315 -1.84 -11.78 -8.37
C LEU A 315 -3.10 -12.30 -9.06
N TYR A 316 -3.73 -13.33 -8.50
CA TYR A 316 -4.94 -13.95 -8.99
C TYR A 316 -5.91 -14.11 -7.83
N ASP A 317 -6.84 -13.17 -7.70
CA ASP A 317 -8.07 -13.40 -6.96
C ASP A 317 -9.14 -13.91 -7.94
N PRO A 318 -9.43 -15.22 -7.95
CA PRO A 318 -10.38 -15.80 -8.89
C PRO A 318 -11.79 -15.23 -8.70
N LEU A 319 -12.14 -14.82 -7.48
CA LEU A 319 -13.42 -14.24 -7.18
C LEU A 319 -13.60 -12.87 -7.84
N THR A 320 -12.59 -12.00 -7.75
CA THR A 320 -12.60 -10.68 -8.40
C THR A 320 -12.61 -10.82 -9.92
N LEU A 321 -11.79 -11.73 -10.50
CA LEU A 321 -11.79 -11.97 -11.94
C LEU A 321 -13.13 -12.47 -12.45
N CYS A 322 -13.76 -13.40 -11.74
CA CYS A 322 -15.10 -13.89 -12.09
C CYS A 322 -16.15 -12.80 -11.98
N ALA A 323 -16.14 -12.01 -10.91
CA ALA A 323 -17.10 -10.93 -10.70
C ALA A 323 -17.00 -9.84 -11.78
N VAL A 324 -15.79 -9.40 -12.11
CA VAL A 324 -15.56 -8.41 -13.19
C VAL A 324 -15.96 -8.98 -14.54
N SER A 325 -15.58 -10.22 -14.85
CA SER A 325 -15.96 -10.87 -16.11
C SER A 325 -17.47 -11.04 -16.26
N ALA A 326 -18.16 -11.42 -15.18
CA ALA A 326 -19.62 -11.53 -15.17
C ALA A 326 -20.30 -10.18 -15.36
N PHE A 327 -19.79 -9.13 -14.71
CA PHE A 327 -20.29 -7.76 -14.87
C PHE A 327 -20.11 -7.26 -16.31
N LEU A 328 -18.95 -7.44 -16.91
CA LEU A 328 -18.68 -7.05 -18.30
C LEU A 328 -19.57 -7.84 -19.27
N ALA A 329 -19.74 -9.15 -19.06
CA ALA A 329 -20.64 -9.96 -19.86
C ALA A 329 -22.09 -9.47 -19.77
N LEU A 330 -22.56 -9.13 -18.57
CA LEU A 330 -23.90 -8.58 -18.35
C LEU A 330 -24.11 -7.29 -19.13
N VAL A 331 -23.20 -6.34 -19.01
CA VAL A 331 -23.29 -5.05 -19.72
C VAL A 331 -23.30 -5.26 -21.24
N ALA A 332 -22.45 -6.15 -21.74
CA ALA A 332 -22.39 -6.44 -23.18
C ALA A 332 -23.66 -7.14 -23.69
N VAL A 333 -24.23 -8.08 -22.91
CA VAL A 333 -25.52 -8.71 -23.25
C VAL A 333 -26.64 -7.68 -23.28
N VAL A 334 -26.71 -6.78 -22.28
CA VAL A 334 -27.70 -5.69 -22.27
C VAL A 334 -27.53 -4.80 -23.50
N ALA A 335 -26.31 -4.38 -23.83
CA ALA A 335 -26.05 -3.55 -25.02
C ALA A 335 -26.39 -4.25 -26.34
N ALA A 336 -26.25 -5.58 -26.41
CA ALA A 336 -26.62 -6.37 -27.59
C ALA A 336 -28.12 -6.62 -27.72
N VAL A 337 -28.83 -6.78 -26.60
CA VAL A 337 -30.26 -7.11 -26.57
C VAL A 337 -31.14 -5.86 -26.72
N LEU A 338 -30.74 -4.73 -26.17
CA LEU A 338 -31.51 -3.47 -26.22
C LEU A 338 -31.98 -3.07 -27.64
N PRO A 339 -31.12 -3.11 -28.69
CA PRO A 339 -31.56 -2.73 -30.03
C PRO A 339 -32.54 -3.75 -30.64
N THR A 340 -32.51 -5.03 -30.21
CA THR A 340 -33.36 -6.07 -30.76
C THR A 340 -34.84 -5.92 -30.34
N PHE A 341 -35.14 -5.20 -29.26
CA PHE A 341 -36.52 -4.82 -28.93
C PHE A 341 -37.19 -3.96 -29.99
N ARG A 342 -36.44 -3.31 -30.89
CA ARG A 342 -36.99 -2.60 -32.05
C ARG A 342 -37.67 -3.56 -33.03
N ILE A 343 -37.22 -4.83 -33.08
CA ILE A 343 -37.83 -5.85 -33.93
C ILE A 343 -39.28 -6.08 -33.51
N ALA A 344 -39.60 -5.95 -32.22
CA ALA A 344 -40.98 -6.11 -31.70
C ALA A 344 -41.95 -5.01 -32.21
N LYS A 345 -41.41 -3.89 -32.70
CA LYS A 345 -42.19 -2.76 -33.27
C LYS A 345 -42.36 -2.83 -34.79
N ILE A 346 -41.78 -3.85 -35.44
CA ILE A 346 -41.88 -4.03 -36.88
C ILE A 346 -43.29 -4.61 -37.17
N ASP A 347 -44.13 -3.83 -37.91
CA ASP A 347 -45.38 -4.32 -38.44
C ASP A 347 -45.12 -5.13 -39.72
N PRO A 348 -45.40 -6.46 -39.73
CA PRO A 348 -45.17 -7.28 -40.92
C PRO A 348 -45.99 -6.78 -42.14
N ALA A 349 -47.15 -6.13 -41.91
CA ALA A 349 -47.98 -5.63 -42.95
C ALA A 349 -47.41 -4.35 -43.64
N GLU A 350 -46.79 -3.46 -42.89
CA GLU A 350 -46.11 -2.27 -43.43
C GLU A 350 -44.85 -2.63 -44.21
N THR A 351 -44.07 -3.60 -43.73
CA THR A 351 -42.83 -4.04 -44.40
C THR A 351 -43.08 -4.71 -45.76
N LEU A 352 -44.25 -5.28 -45.96
CA LEU A 352 -44.68 -5.86 -47.26
C LEU A 352 -45.33 -4.82 -48.19
N ARG A 353 -45.81 -3.68 -47.65
CA ARG A 353 -46.42 -2.57 -48.45
C ARG A 353 -45.45 -1.55 -48.94
N ALA A 354 -44.26 -1.46 -48.39
CA ALA A 354 -43.23 -0.52 -48.83
C ALA A 354 -42.52 -1.05 -50.09
N GLN A 355 -43.24 -1.01 -51.21
CA GLN A 355 -42.72 -1.10 -52.58
C GLN A 355 -42.73 0.27 -53.24
#